data_f08e7a54b41ade0383841ef2a4a36bf2
#
_entry.id   f08e7a54b41ade0383841ef2a4a36bf2
#
_cell.length_a   1.000
_cell.length_b   1.000
_cell.length_c   1.000
_cell.angle_alpha   90.00
_cell.angle_beta   90.00
_cell.angle_gamma   90.00
#
_symmetry.space_group_name_H-M   'P 1'
#
loop_
_entity.id
_entity.type
_entity.pdbx_description
1 polymer ?
#
loop_
_entity_poly.entity_id
_entity_poly.type
_entity_poly.pdbx_seq_one_letter_code
_entity_poly.pdbx_strand_id
1 'polypeptide(L)'
;MSEETEKPEQESTKPEEQLSDPRTPITLTYAGASQMVSGDHDGKLALFANTHRAPVQADARIKDPLTLREALSCLYEVVSSDFRYVPRDKTAYLAYMRLRKSMAGQSAWQAQQAYFEWLARNDPGAWLVLDPIVTVHPDRLLFEVFSKDEGAYAQLGVDWSAFELAGTPTYGTTNIDYSKGLFDGVQRMRSYRPTRLTIGREAVAITTEGKPPVIEKTIQVPDAWLRGFLQVQAAATLPTTVVTIAAIDLYNLLRQLRLHADLKKGGRGVRIELVPGQPPRLVLEPWEIVLESGAGPYKGRSPALIRIWGRRRLSLLRRLLPFVETVDIHLLGSGLPSFYVLRAGPITLTLGLSGFTSANWSQSVGFDQLLPRERHDELKATYAAVLKQLGEVWVGSAAALAAATKKPAKEVHAALQIACQNGQVMYDLARDVYRLRPLTDAPVDLGRLQYRSVRERIAHDLVGRGAVKIASENRIYGTGIEVTGKVTSESDRREYRPQLVLDDDGRVKSAECTCTFYRKHKLKEGPCAHLIALRVAQAQEEERRRQARGQARGTIIVETRTYARRDGEAEEVCQISLDRQRLKLRWGPRGQGLRVQSLVFNSVAEARAAYFERVDELEARGYLDGTAG
;
A
#
# COMPACT_ATOMS: atom_id res chain seq x y z
N MET A 1 -13.56 -2.67 71.46
CA MET A 1 -14.21 -2.36 70.16
C MET A 1 -13.34 -1.30 69.49
N SER A 2 -12.43 -1.76 68.70
CA SER A 2 -11.48 -0.95 67.94
C SER A 2 -11.78 -1.17 66.46
N GLU A 3 -12.26 -0.14 65.79
CA GLU A 3 -12.48 -0.13 64.37
C GLU A 3 -11.14 -0.01 63.65
N GLU A 4 -10.74 -1.06 62.94
CA GLU A 4 -9.68 -1.01 61.95
C GLU A 4 -10.21 -0.44 60.66
N THR A 5 -9.75 0.78 60.33
CA THR A 5 -9.96 1.42 59.06
C THR A 5 -9.03 0.81 58.02
N GLU A 6 -9.55 0.01 57.10
CA GLU A 6 -8.84 -0.45 55.91
C GLU A 6 -8.53 0.76 55.02
N LYS A 7 -7.24 0.97 54.76
CA LYS A 7 -6.75 1.87 53.73
C LYS A 7 -6.94 1.24 52.34
N PRO A 8 -7.45 1.94 51.32
CA PRO A 8 -7.45 1.38 50.00
C PRO A 8 -6.02 1.29 49.44
N GLU A 9 -5.62 0.09 49.05
CA GLU A 9 -4.40 -0.16 48.30
C GLU A 9 -4.42 0.64 47.01
N GLN A 10 -3.50 1.59 46.92
CA GLN A 10 -3.21 2.25 45.65
C GLN A 10 -2.54 1.23 44.73
N GLU A 11 -3.32 0.69 43.79
CA GLU A 11 -2.84 -0.08 42.66
C GLU A 11 -1.88 0.79 41.83
N SER A 12 -0.58 0.55 42.02
CA SER A 12 0.45 1.21 41.21
C SER A 12 0.33 0.70 39.78
N THR A 13 -0.38 1.42 38.95
CA THR A 13 -0.36 1.30 37.49
C THR A 13 1.06 1.57 37.00
N LYS A 14 1.79 0.51 36.70
CA LYS A 14 3.15 0.54 36.12
C LYS A 14 3.11 1.01 34.65
N PRO A 15 4.21 1.58 34.15
CA PRO A 15 4.29 2.49 32.99
C PRO A 15 4.10 1.85 31.60
N GLU A 16 3.41 0.71 31.49
CA GLU A 16 3.08 0.11 30.18
C GLU A 16 1.91 0.82 29.43
N GLU A 17 1.15 1.68 30.12
CA GLU A 17 -0.03 2.35 29.54
C GLU A 17 0.25 3.72 28.92
N GLN A 18 1.48 4.25 28.99
CA GLN A 18 1.82 5.57 28.44
C GLN A 18 2.80 5.56 27.26
N LEU A 19 2.92 4.44 26.56
CA LEU A 19 3.57 4.45 25.24
C LEU A 19 2.55 4.93 24.20
N SER A 20 2.30 6.24 24.19
CA SER A 20 1.58 6.91 23.12
C SER A 20 2.20 6.49 21.79
N ASP A 21 1.34 6.11 20.83
CA ASP A 21 1.69 5.92 19.42
C ASP A 21 2.60 7.09 18.99
N PRO A 22 3.86 6.86 18.57
CA PRO A 22 4.76 7.93 18.19
C PRO A 22 4.25 8.58 16.92
N ARG A 23 3.47 9.63 17.07
CA ARG A 23 2.97 10.45 15.96
C ARG A 23 3.97 11.56 15.70
N THR A 24 4.39 11.71 14.45
CA THR A 24 5.15 12.90 14.05
C THR A 24 4.14 14.03 13.84
N PRO A 25 4.12 15.06 14.68
CA PRO A 25 3.24 16.18 14.43
C PRO A 25 3.74 16.92 13.18
N ILE A 26 2.95 16.90 12.13
CA ILE A 26 3.11 17.80 11.00
C ILE A 26 2.06 18.89 11.19
N THR A 27 2.51 20.09 11.47
CA THR A 27 1.61 21.23 11.62
C THR A 27 1.21 21.73 10.25
N LEU A 28 -0.09 21.71 9.97
CA LEU A 28 -0.68 22.26 8.76
C LEU A 28 -1.42 23.53 9.15
N THR A 29 -0.95 24.68 8.70
CA THR A 29 -1.60 25.97 8.91
C THR A 29 -1.80 26.64 7.57
N TYR A 30 -3.03 27.03 7.30
CA TYR A 30 -3.42 27.67 6.04
C TYR A 30 -3.90 29.09 6.33
N ALA A 31 -3.49 30.05 5.52
CA ALA A 31 -3.94 31.45 5.63
C ALA A 31 -5.42 31.63 5.27
N GLY A 32 -6.05 30.61 4.66
CA GLY A 32 -7.46 30.59 4.32
C GLY A 32 -7.90 29.20 3.83
N ALA A 33 -9.20 29.00 3.64
CA ALA A 33 -9.75 27.78 3.05
C ALA A 33 -9.56 27.78 1.52
N SER A 34 -9.02 26.69 0.97
CA SER A 34 -8.95 26.51 -0.49
C SER A 34 -10.36 26.52 -1.07
N GLN A 35 -10.58 27.31 -2.12
CA GLN A 35 -11.92 27.57 -2.67
C GLN A 35 -11.90 27.86 -4.16
N MET A 36 -13.03 27.62 -4.78
CA MET A 36 -13.34 28.08 -6.13
C MET A 36 -14.37 29.20 -6.06
N VAL A 37 -14.02 30.39 -6.51
CA VAL A 37 -14.94 31.51 -6.62
C VAL A 37 -15.31 31.71 -8.08
N SER A 38 -16.61 31.81 -8.35
CA SER A 38 -17.15 32.04 -9.68
C SER A 38 -17.77 33.42 -9.73
N GLY A 39 -17.16 34.33 -10.49
CA GLY A 39 -17.76 35.60 -10.89
C GLY A 39 -18.73 35.43 -12.06
N ASP A 40 -19.33 36.52 -12.54
CA ASP A 40 -20.25 36.47 -13.66
C ASP A 40 -19.55 36.08 -14.98
N HIS A 41 -18.30 36.50 -15.15
CA HIS A 41 -17.54 36.33 -16.40
C HIS A 41 -16.29 35.45 -16.24
N ASP A 42 -15.80 35.23 -15.04
CA ASP A 42 -14.57 34.48 -14.74
C ASP A 42 -14.69 33.54 -13.54
N GLY A 43 -13.68 32.72 -13.31
CA GLY A 43 -13.54 31.87 -12.15
C GLY A 43 -12.12 31.91 -11.60
N LYS A 44 -11.97 31.80 -10.29
CA LYS A 44 -10.69 31.73 -9.61
C LYS A 44 -10.64 30.52 -8.68
N LEU A 45 -9.75 29.60 -8.96
CA LEU A 45 -9.41 28.47 -8.11
C LEU A 45 -8.21 28.86 -7.25
N ALA A 46 -8.45 29.11 -5.97
CA ALA A 46 -7.43 29.51 -4.99
C ALA A 46 -7.10 28.31 -4.10
N LEU A 47 -5.84 27.87 -4.13
CA LEU A 47 -5.31 26.78 -3.30
C LEU A 47 -4.33 27.37 -2.28
N PHE A 48 -4.71 27.33 -1.00
CA PHE A 48 -3.90 27.88 0.09
C PHE A 48 -2.85 26.83 0.51
N ALA A 49 -1.58 27.20 0.37
CA ALA A 49 -0.43 26.40 0.76
C ALA A 49 -0.20 26.45 2.27
N ASN A 50 0.36 25.36 2.84
CA ASN A 50 0.74 25.28 4.24
C ASN A 50 1.83 26.33 4.56
N THR A 51 1.59 27.17 5.55
CA THR A 51 2.47 28.29 5.94
C THR A 51 3.75 27.86 6.66
N HIS A 52 3.80 26.65 7.22
CA HIS A 52 4.99 26.12 7.89
C HIS A 52 6.05 25.54 6.94
N ARG A 53 5.72 25.34 5.66
CA ARG A 53 6.67 24.85 4.67
C ARG A 53 7.33 26.00 3.91
N ALA A 54 8.39 25.70 3.16
CA ALA A 54 9.01 26.65 2.24
C ALA A 54 7.94 27.28 1.32
N PRO A 55 8.07 28.55 0.95
CA PRO A 55 7.11 29.19 0.05
C PRO A 55 7.00 28.46 -1.28
N VAL A 56 5.76 28.18 -1.70
CA VAL A 56 5.42 27.62 -3.00
C VAL A 56 4.42 28.57 -3.63
N GLN A 57 4.62 28.93 -4.88
CA GLN A 57 3.72 29.85 -5.56
C GLN A 57 3.56 29.46 -7.03
N ALA A 58 2.32 29.51 -7.49
CA ALA A 58 1.99 29.45 -8.92
C ALA A 58 0.74 30.28 -9.19
N ASP A 59 0.74 30.98 -10.32
CA ASP A 59 -0.38 31.75 -10.79
C ASP A 59 -0.53 31.56 -12.30
N ALA A 60 -1.68 31.07 -12.73
CA ALA A 60 -1.86 30.65 -14.10
C ALA A 60 -3.34 30.65 -14.52
N ARG A 61 -3.59 30.91 -15.80
CA ARG A 61 -4.90 30.69 -16.42
C ARG A 61 -4.99 29.26 -16.95
N ILE A 62 -6.09 28.58 -16.68
CA ILE A 62 -6.35 27.21 -17.12
C ILE A 62 -6.85 27.23 -18.55
N LYS A 63 -6.20 26.47 -19.46
CA LYS A 63 -6.59 26.39 -20.88
C LYS A 63 -7.79 25.48 -21.11
N ASP A 64 -7.82 24.30 -20.42
CA ASP A 64 -8.95 23.35 -20.46
C ASP A 64 -9.54 23.15 -19.06
N PRO A 65 -10.53 23.98 -18.68
CA PRO A 65 -11.16 23.86 -17.37
C PRO A 65 -11.94 22.57 -17.17
N LEU A 66 -12.46 21.93 -18.24
CA LEU A 66 -13.29 20.73 -18.09
C LEU A 66 -12.45 19.50 -17.75
N THR A 67 -11.39 19.26 -18.49
CA THR A 67 -10.51 18.12 -18.21
C THR A 67 -9.86 18.27 -16.84
N LEU A 68 -9.42 19.47 -16.47
CA LEU A 68 -8.86 19.73 -15.13
C LEU A 68 -9.91 19.55 -14.03
N ARG A 69 -11.16 19.97 -14.25
CA ARG A 69 -12.28 19.73 -13.33
C ARG A 69 -12.46 18.25 -13.05
N GLU A 70 -12.52 17.42 -14.09
CA GLU A 70 -12.72 15.99 -13.92
C GLU A 70 -11.49 15.31 -13.24
N ALA A 71 -10.28 15.77 -13.54
CA ALA A 71 -9.07 15.29 -12.90
C ALA A 71 -9.02 15.62 -11.40
N LEU A 72 -9.32 16.87 -11.02
CA LEU A 72 -9.43 17.28 -9.62
C LEU A 72 -10.57 16.53 -8.92
N SER A 73 -11.71 16.35 -9.60
CA SER A 73 -12.83 15.58 -9.07
C SER A 73 -12.47 14.13 -8.80
N CYS A 74 -11.66 13.51 -9.66
CA CYS A 74 -11.13 12.18 -9.48
C CYS A 74 -10.24 12.10 -8.21
N LEU A 75 -9.38 13.09 -7.97
CA LEU A 75 -8.59 13.17 -6.73
C LEU A 75 -9.49 13.25 -5.50
N TYR A 76 -10.55 14.06 -5.53
CA TYR A 76 -11.48 14.17 -4.40
C TYR A 76 -12.21 12.85 -4.15
N GLU A 77 -12.63 12.13 -5.21
CA GLU A 77 -13.23 10.81 -5.08
C GLU A 77 -12.26 9.82 -4.42
N VAL A 78 -10.96 9.89 -4.74
CA VAL A 78 -9.94 9.07 -4.05
C VAL A 78 -9.88 9.44 -2.57
N VAL A 79 -9.64 10.73 -2.24
CA VAL A 79 -9.54 11.21 -0.85
C VAL A 79 -10.77 10.84 -0.02
N SER A 80 -11.96 10.98 -0.59
CA SER A 80 -13.22 10.73 0.12
C SER A 80 -13.60 9.25 0.21
N SER A 81 -12.96 8.37 -0.57
CA SER A 81 -13.33 6.96 -0.66
C SER A 81 -12.85 6.14 0.54
N ASP A 82 -13.73 5.24 0.98
CA ASP A 82 -13.43 4.21 1.96
C ASP A 82 -14.12 2.90 1.53
N PHE A 83 -13.33 1.91 1.15
CA PHE A 83 -13.82 0.62 0.68
C PHE A 83 -13.82 -0.47 1.76
N ARG A 84 -13.42 -0.13 2.98
CA ARG A 84 -13.55 -1.04 4.12
C ARG A 84 -15.03 -1.29 4.38
N TYR A 85 -15.34 -2.53 4.74
CA TYR A 85 -16.66 -2.81 5.30
C TYR A 85 -16.66 -2.36 6.77
N VAL A 86 -17.03 -1.12 7.00
CA VAL A 86 -17.37 -0.65 8.34
C VAL A 86 -18.89 -0.75 8.46
N PRO A 87 -19.45 -1.53 9.40
CA PRO A 87 -20.87 -1.42 9.73
C PRO A 87 -21.14 0.07 10.02
N ARG A 88 -22.08 0.67 9.29
CA ARG A 88 -22.43 2.08 9.53
C ARG A 88 -22.96 2.21 10.95
N ASP A 89 -22.08 2.55 11.86
CA ASP A 89 -22.48 2.97 13.19
C ASP A 89 -23.16 4.34 13.06
N LYS A 90 -24.48 4.33 13.17
CA LYS A 90 -25.30 5.54 13.15
C LYS A 90 -25.27 6.28 14.48
N THR A 91 -24.61 5.75 15.50
CA THR A 91 -24.59 6.30 16.86
C THR A 91 -24.02 7.71 16.88
N ALA A 92 -22.95 7.96 16.13
CA ALA A 92 -22.36 9.29 15.96
C ALA A 92 -23.33 10.28 15.31
N TYR A 93 -23.99 9.87 14.24
CA TYR A 93 -24.98 10.69 13.55
C TYR A 93 -26.23 10.95 14.42
N LEU A 94 -26.70 9.94 15.14
CA LEU A 94 -27.84 10.06 16.05
C LEU A 94 -27.50 10.94 17.26
N ALA A 95 -26.27 10.84 17.80
CA ALA A 95 -25.76 11.72 18.85
C ALA A 95 -25.69 13.18 18.37
N TYR A 96 -25.17 13.42 17.17
CA TYR A 96 -25.15 14.75 16.55
C TYR A 96 -26.57 15.31 16.34
N MET A 97 -27.51 14.51 15.84
CA MET A 97 -28.90 14.94 15.66
C MET A 97 -29.59 15.24 16.99
N ARG A 98 -29.29 14.49 18.06
CA ARG A 98 -29.76 14.78 19.41
C ARG A 98 -29.16 16.05 19.96
N LEU A 99 -27.83 16.23 19.81
CA LEU A 99 -27.11 17.43 20.22
C LEU A 99 -27.67 18.67 19.50
N ARG A 100 -27.86 18.60 18.18
CA ARG A 100 -28.46 19.67 17.38
C ARG A 100 -29.89 20.03 17.81
N LYS A 101 -30.70 19.03 18.24
CA LYS A 101 -32.03 19.27 18.78
C LYS A 101 -32.01 19.91 20.17
N SER A 102 -31.05 19.55 21.03
CA SER A 102 -30.90 20.12 22.37
C SER A 102 -30.34 21.53 22.37
N MET A 103 -29.64 21.93 21.29
CA MET A 103 -29.01 23.24 21.12
C MET A 103 -29.86 24.22 20.27
N ALA A 104 -31.13 23.99 20.14
CA ALA A 104 -32.05 24.93 19.51
C ALA A 104 -32.09 26.25 20.30
N GLY A 105 -31.22 27.22 19.92
CA GLY A 105 -31.03 28.51 20.59
C GLY A 105 -29.58 28.95 20.76
N GLN A 106 -28.60 28.06 20.52
CA GLN A 106 -27.18 28.42 20.51
C GLN A 106 -26.66 28.61 19.09
N SER A 107 -25.54 29.38 18.96
CA SER A 107 -24.96 29.63 17.64
C SER A 107 -24.55 28.33 16.94
N ALA A 108 -24.77 28.26 15.62
CA ALA A 108 -24.38 27.10 14.81
C ALA A 108 -22.90 26.72 14.98
N TRP A 109 -22.06 27.69 15.31
CA TRP A 109 -20.64 27.54 15.59
C TRP A 109 -20.36 26.73 16.86
N GLN A 110 -21.06 27.00 17.96
CA GLN A 110 -20.90 26.25 19.24
C GLN A 110 -21.34 24.80 19.11
N ALA A 111 -22.43 24.55 18.36
CA ALA A 111 -22.89 23.19 18.07
C ALA A 111 -21.89 22.42 17.21
N GLN A 112 -21.25 23.10 16.27
CA GLN A 112 -20.20 22.54 15.42
C GLN A 112 -18.92 22.22 16.20
N GLN A 113 -18.50 23.11 17.09
CA GLN A 113 -17.35 22.91 17.96
C GLN A 113 -17.56 21.71 18.91
N ALA A 114 -18.71 21.62 19.57
CA ALA A 114 -19.05 20.50 20.44
C ALA A 114 -19.13 19.16 19.71
N TYR A 115 -19.62 19.16 18.45
CA TYR A 115 -19.61 17.97 17.60
C TYR A 115 -18.18 17.55 17.24
N PHE A 116 -17.33 18.48 16.91
CA PHE A 116 -15.94 18.22 16.60
C PHE A 116 -15.16 17.69 17.82
N GLU A 117 -15.37 18.25 19.01
CA GLU A 117 -14.78 17.72 20.23
C GLU A 117 -15.27 16.31 20.57
N TRP A 118 -16.55 16.02 20.30
CA TRP A 118 -17.10 14.69 20.48
C TRP A 118 -16.50 13.69 19.48
N LEU A 119 -16.38 14.06 18.20
CA LEU A 119 -15.73 13.26 17.15
C LEU A 119 -14.26 12.96 17.50
N ALA A 120 -13.52 13.94 17.96
CA ALA A 120 -12.11 13.78 18.35
C ALA A 120 -11.92 12.74 19.47
N ARG A 121 -12.89 12.65 20.39
CA ARG A 121 -12.84 11.70 21.51
C ARG A 121 -13.32 10.30 21.13
N ASN A 122 -14.32 10.20 20.23
CA ASN A 122 -15.05 8.94 19.98
C ASN A 122 -14.72 8.30 18.64
N ASP A 123 -14.26 9.07 17.65
CA ASP A 123 -13.83 8.59 16.34
C ASP A 123 -12.60 9.37 15.85
N PRO A 124 -11.40 9.07 16.40
CA PRO A 124 -10.15 9.71 15.95
C PRO A 124 -9.88 9.54 14.46
N GLY A 125 -10.44 8.50 13.82
CA GLY A 125 -10.30 8.26 12.39
C GLY A 125 -11.14 9.19 11.51
N ALA A 126 -12.19 9.83 12.06
CA ALA A 126 -13.01 10.81 11.34
C ALA A 126 -12.24 12.11 11.04
N TRP A 127 -11.15 12.37 11.76
CA TRP A 127 -10.27 13.53 11.60
C TRP A 127 -9.09 13.29 10.64
N LEU A 128 -8.96 12.09 10.09
CA LEU A 128 -7.94 11.82 9.08
C LEU A 128 -8.37 12.49 7.76
N VAL A 129 -8.36 13.81 7.74
CA VAL A 129 -8.40 14.57 6.49
C VAL A 129 -6.99 14.49 5.93
N LEU A 130 -6.80 13.59 4.96
CA LEU A 130 -5.55 13.45 4.23
C LEU A 130 -5.49 14.58 3.19
N ASP A 131 -5.04 15.75 3.63
CA ASP A 131 -4.83 16.88 2.74
C ASP A 131 -3.82 16.52 1.64
N PRO A 132 -4.11 16.79 0.35
CA PRO A 132 -3.21 16.48 -0.74
C PRO A 132 -1.82 17.10 -0.55
N ILE A 133 -0.79 16.34 -0.87
CA ILE A 133 0.53 16.89 -1.10
C ILE A 133 0.53 17.51 -2.49
N VAL A 134 1.01 18.74 -2.58
CA VAL A 134 1.16 19.48 -3.83
C VAL A 134 2.63 19.81 -4.02
N THR A 135 3.15 19.44 -5.18
CA THR A 135 4.52 19.79 -5.56
C THR A 135 4.52 20.60 -6.85
N VAL A 136 5.08 21.79 -6.80
CA VAL A 136 5.30 22.66 -7.96
C VAL A 136 6.69 22.36 -8.51
N HIS A 137 6.76 21.74 -9.69
CA HIS A 137 7.98 21.39 -10.40
C HIS A 137 8.22 22.34 -11.59
N PRO A 138 9.45 22.37 -12.15
CA PRO A 138 9.73 23.16 -13.35
C PRO A 138 8.90 22.78 -14.57
N ASP A 139 8.51 21.49 -14.70
CA ASP A 139 7.78 20.97 -15.85
C ASP A 139 6.27 20.81 -15.61
N ARG A 140 5.84 20.67 -14.35
CA ARG A 140 4.45 20.36 -14.00
C ARG A 140 4.07 20.65 -12.56
N LEU A 141 2.78 20.68 -12.34
CA LEU A 141 2.14 20.66 -11.03
C LEU A 141 1.73 19.22 -10.69
N LEU A 142 2.06 18.75 -9.47
CA LEU A 142 1.74 17.41 -8.99
C LEU A 142 0.88 17.47 -7.74
N PHE A 143 -0.10 16.56 -7.66
CA PHE A 143 -0.92 16.30 -6.48
C PHE A 143 -0.83 14.83 -6.12
N GLU A 144 -0.63 14.51 -4.84
CA GLU A 144 -0.58 13.15 -4.33
C GLU A 144 -1.58 12.98 -3.18
N VAL A 145 -2.35 11.90 -3.21
CA VAL A 145 -3.40 11.62 -2.22
C VAL A 145 -3.52 10.13 -1.90
N PHE A 146 -4.06 9.83 -0.72
CA PHE A 146 -4.56 8.50 -0.38
C PHE A 146 -6.07 8.50 -0.18
N SER A 147 -6.70 7.32 -0.38
CA SER A 147 -8.05 7.05 0.10
C SER A 147 -8.07 6.95 1.64
N LYS A 148 -9.24 7.15 2.26
CA LYS A 148 -9.40 7.05 3.73
C LYS A 148 -8.99 5.70 4.29
N ASP A 149 -9.17 4.64 3.52
CA ASP A 149 -8.74 3.28 3.86
C ASP A 149 -7.30 2.98 3.47
N GLU A 150 -6.56 3.98 2.94
CA GLU A 150 -5.18 3.88 2.47
C GLU A 150 -4.95 2.75 1.44
N GLY A 151 -6.03 2.22 0.85
CA GLY A 151 -5.97 1.14 -0.13
C GLY A 151 -5.76 1.61 -1.56
N ALA A 152 -5.99 2.90 -1.83
CA ALA A 152 -5.72 3.55 -3.10
C ALA A 152 -4.83 4.78 -2.89
N TYR A 153 -3.84 4.92 -3.74
CA TYR A 153 -2.99 6.10 -3.91
C TYR A 153 -3.30 6.72 -5.26
N ALA A 154 -3.34 8.04 -5.36
CA ALA A 154 -3.41 8.71 -6.64
C ALA A 154 -2.39 9.84 -6.74
N GLN A 155 -1.77 9.93 -7.91
CA GLN A 155 -0.90 11.01 -8.32
C GLN A 155 -1.49 11.67 -9.57
N LEU A 156 -1.80 12.95 -9.48
CA LEU A 156 -2.24 13.76 -10.62
C LEU A 156 -1.12 14.72 -11.02
N GLY A 157 -0.63 14.60 -12.24
CA GLY A 157 0.33 15.51 -12.83
C GLY A 157 -0.34 16.38 -13.90
N VAL A 158 -0.12 17.68 -13.85
CA VAL A 158 -0.62 18.65 -14.84
C VAL A 158 0.56 19.43 -15.37
N ASP A 159 0.89 19.24 -16.65
CA ASP A 159 2.00 19.95 -17.30
C ASP A 159 1.71 21.44 -17.43
N TRP A 160 2.74 22.27 -17.36
CA TRP A 160 2.56 23.72 -17.51
C TRP A 160 1.98 24.11 -18.87
N SER A 161 2.07 23.23 -19.87
CA SER A 161 1.39 23.43 -21.16
C SER A 161 -0.14 23.51 -21.05
N ALA A 162 -0.74 22.99 -19.98
CA ALA A 162 -2.17 23.14 -19.66
C ALA A 162 -2.55 24.53 -19.19
N PHE A 163 -1.57 25.39 -18.94
CA PHE A 163 -1.74 26.70 -18.33
C PHE A 163 -1.11 27.82 -19.17
N GLU A 164 -1.58 29.03 -18.94
CA GLU A 164 -0.93 30.28 -19.29
C GLU A 164 -0.40 30.90 -17.99
N LEU A 165 0.91 30.79 -17.77
CA LEU A 165 1.56 31.27 -16.54
C LEU A 165 1.56 32.80 -16.51
N ALA A 166 1.23 33.38 -15.36
CA ALA A 166 1.29 34.83 -15.13
C ALA A 166 2.69 35.28 -14.67
N GLY A 167 3.58 34.36 -14.31
CA GLY A 167 4.94 34.60 -13.85
C GLY A 167 5.69 33.28 -13.64
N THR A 168 6.93 33.35 -13.21
CA THR A 168 7.73 32.16 -12.90
C THR A 168 7.24 31.54 -11.59
N PRO A 169 6.84 30.26 -11.57
CA PRO A 169 6.45 29.57 -10.34
C PRO A 169 7.61 29.45 -9.35
N THR A 170 7.30 29.47 -8.07
CA THR A 170 8.23 29.12 -7.00
C THR A 170 8.08 27.62 -6.70
N TYR A 171 9.16 26.87 -6.98
CA TYR A 171 9.14 25.40 -6.89
C TYR A 171 9.23 24.95 -5.42
N GLY A 172 8.59 23.83 -5.11
CA GLY A 172 8.61 23.25 -3.78
C GLY A 172 7.45 22.29 -3.53
N THR A 173 7.42 21.71 -2.34
CA THR A 173 6.37 20.80 -1.87
C THR A 173 5.60 21.41 -0.70
N THR A 174 4.29 21.34 -0.77
CA THR A 174 3.37 21.84 0.26
C THR A 174 2.17 20.92 0.41
N ASN A 175 1.26 21.25 1.33
CA ASN A 175 -0.06 20.63 1.43
C ASN A 175 -1.13 21.69 1.14
N ILE A 176 -2.30 21.25 0.69
CA ILE A 176 -3.48 22.11 0.53
C ILE A 176 -4.68 21.48 1.24
N ASP A 177 -5.59 22.33 1.74
CA ASP A 177 -6.89 21.86 2.26
C ASP A 177 -7.82 21.51 1.08
N TYR A 178 -8.14 20.21 0.91
CA TYR A 178 -9.05 19.77 -0.15
C TYR A 178 -10.42 19.42 0.42
N SER A 179 -11.14 20.42 0.84
CA SER A 179 -12.45 20.30 1.47
C SER A 179 -13.56 19.97 0.45
N LYS A 180 -14.71 19.52 0.99
CA LYS A 180 -15.94 19.37 0.18
C LYS A 180 -16.37 20.68 -0.48
N GLY A 181 -16.18 21.81 0.20
CA GLY A 181 -16.47 23.14 -0.35
C GLY A 181 -15.65 23.45 -1.59
N LEU A 182 -14.34 23.13 -1.57
CA LEU A 182 -13.49 23.25 -2.75
C LEU A 182 -13.96 22.35 -3.89
N PHE A 183 -14.30 21.08 -3.61
CA PHE A 183 -14.84 20.16 -4.60
C PHE A 183 -16.13 20.67 -5.23
N ASP A 184 -17.11 21.09 -4.41
CA ASP A 184 -18.38 21.64 -4.89
C ASP A 184 -18.15 22.91 -5.75
N GLY A 185 -17.14 23.71 -5.41
CA GLY A 185 -16.69 24.84 -6.20
C GLY A 185 -16.10 24.44 -7.55
N VAL A 186 -15.18 23.47 -7.55
CA VAL A 186 -14.55 22.94 -8.77
C VAL A 186 -15.59 22.39 -9.75
N GLN A 187 -16.69 21.78 -9.26
CA GLN A 187 -17.80 21.32 -10.12
C GLN A 187 -18.47 22.46 -10.93
N ARG A 188 -18.27 23.74 -10.56
CA ARG A 188 -18.81 24.90 -11.27
C ARG A 188 -17.93 25.38 -12.43
N MET A 189 -16.72 24.83 -12.62
CA MET A 189 -15.86 25.15 -13.76
C MET A 189 -16.56 24.80 -15.08
N ARG A 190 -16.45 25.69 -16.06
CA ARG A 190 -17.08 25.56 -17.40
C ARG A 190 -16.08 25.94 -18.50
N SER A 191 -16.21 25.35 -19.68
CA SER A 191 -15.35 25.63 -20.82
C SER A 191 -15.41 27.08 -21.29
N TYR A 192 -16.60 27.68 -21.22
CA TYR A 192 -16.85 29.06 -21.65
C TYR A 192 -16.47 30.12 -20.60
N ARG A 193 -16.06 29.68 -19.38
CA ARG A 193 -15.70 30.60 -18.30
C ARG A 193 -14.21 30.50 -18.03
N PRO A 194 -13.40 31.51 -18.36
CA PRO A 194 -11.99 31.54 -18.04
C PRO A 194 -11.77 31.28 -16.53
N THR A 195 -10.88 30.40 -16.20
CA THR A 195 -10.58 30.06 -14.81
C THR A 195 -9.09 30.23 -14.54
N ARG A 196 -8.76 30.93 -13.46
CA ARG A 196 -7.40 31.17 -12.98
C ARG A 196 -7.12 30.28 -11.78
N LEU A 197 -5.98 29.65 -11.78
CA LEU A 197 -5.44 28.87 -10.65
C LEU A 197 -4.40 29.72 -9.93
N THR A 198 -4.53 29.85 -8.61
CA THR A 198 -3.50 30.42 -7.76
C THR A 198 -3.15 29.45 -6.64
N ILE A 199 -1.85 29.25 -6.41
CA ILE A 199 -1.30 28.44 -5.32
C ILE A 199 -0.36 29.36 -4.53
N GLY A 200 -0.48 29.43 -3.22
CA GLY A 200 0.42 30.23 -2.41
C GLY A 200 -0.05 30.38 -0.97
N ARG A 201 0.82 30.96 -0.13
CA ARG A 201 0.47 31.33 1.25
C ARG A 201 -0.56 32.45 1.28
N GLU A 202 -0.42 33.40 0.39
CA GLU A 202 -1.32 34.51 0.15
C GLU A 202 -2.04 34.25 -1.19
N ALA A 203 -2.84 33.20 -1.27
CA ALA A 203 -3.76 33.09 -2.38
C ALA A 203 -4.71 34.27 -2.24
N VAL A 204 -4.47 35.32 -3.02
CA VAL A 204 -5.05 36.66 -2.94
C VAL A 204 -6.47 36.61 -2.40
N ALA A 205 -6.65 37.13 -1.19
CA ALA A 205 -7.94 37.24 -0.54
C ALA A 205 -8.92 37.90 -1.52
N ILE A 206 -9.88 37.13 -1.99
CA ILE A 206 -11.10 37.72 -2.54
C ILE A 206 -11.79 38.24 -1.30
N THR A 207 -11.51 39.48 -0.96
CA THR A 207 -12.17 40.22 0.10
C THR A 207 -13.62 40.43 -0.31
N THR A 208 -14.46 39.51 0.05
CA THR A 208 -15.80 39.86 0.50
C THR A 208 -15.60 40.27 1.96
N GLU A 209 -16.06 41.47 2.32
CA GLU A 209 -15.88 42.14 3.61
C GLU A 209 -15.92 41.17 4.81
N GLY A 210 -14.76 40.91 5.39
CA GLY A 210 -14.56 40.02 6.53
C GLY A 210 -13.22 39.30 6.36
N LYS A 211 -12.29 39.51 7.28
CA LYS A 211 -11.01 38.76 7.30
C LYS A 211 -11.31 37.27 7.16
N PRO A 212 -10.73 36.55 6.17
CA PRO A 212 -10.92 35.11 6.08
C PRO A 212 -10.45 34.51 7.40
N PRO A 213 -11.21 33.56 7.99
CA PRO A 213 -10.77 32.88 9.19
C PRO A 213 -9.48 32.15 8.88
N VAL A 214 -8.42 32.45 9.66
CA VAL A 214 -7.19 31.65 9.65
C VAL A 214 -7.59 30.24 10.09
N ILE A 215 -7.42 29.24 9.21
CA ILE A 215 -7.71 27.86 9.54
C ILE A 215 -6.42 27.26 10.06
N GLU A 216 -6.31 27.15 11.36
CA GLU A 216 -5.22 26.45 12.01
C GLU A 216 -5.66 25.01 12.29
N LYS A 217 -5.06 24.05 11.56
CA LYS A 217 -5.24 22.63 11.79
C LYS A 217 -3.92 22.03 12.24
N THR A 218 -3.78 21.73 13.52
CA THR A 218 -2.67 20.91 13.99
C THR A 218 -3.07 19.45 13.76
N ILE A 219 -2.63 18.86 12.66
CA ILE A 219 -2.87 17.48 12.34
C ILE A 219 -1.63 16.67 12.72
N GLN A 220 -1.79 15.71 13.60
CA GLN A 220 -0.76 14.69 13.82
C GLN A 220 -0.86 13.68 12.66
N VAL A 221 0.09 13.75 11.73
CA VAL A 221 0.17 12.78 10.64
C VAL A 221 0.65 11.46 11.22
N PRO A 222 -0.14 10.38 11.11
CA PRO A 222 0.28 9.07 11.59
C PRO A 222 1.54 8.59 10.84
N ASP A 223 2.49 7.97 11.54
CA ASP A 223 3.64 7.32 10.91
C ASP A 223 3.21 6.30 9.84
N ALA A 224 2.01 5.74 9.99
CA ALA A 224 1.36 4.89 8.99
C ALA A 224 1.20 5.59 7.64
N TRP A 225 0.82 6.87 7.62
CA TRP A 225 0.65 7.65 6.39
C TRP A 225 2.00 7.88 5.66
N LEU A 226 3.04 8.29 6.40
CA LEU A 226 4.39 8.39 5.85
C LEU A 226 4.83 7.04 5.28
N ARG A 227 4.65 5.96 6.03
CA ARG A 227 4.96 4.60 5.56
C ARG A 227 4.21 4.27 4.28
N GLY A 228 2.93 4.65 4.15
CA GLY A 228 2.14 4.47 2.93
C GLY A 228 2.83 5.05 1.71
N PHE A 229 3.32 6.31 1.78
CA PHE A 229 4.07 6.93 0.68
C PHE A 229 5.35 6.17 0.35
N LEU A 230 6.11 5.76 1.37
CA LEU A 230 7.36 5.02 1.15
C LEU A 230 7.09 3.65 0.50
N GLN A 231 6.02 2.96 0.90
CA GLN A 231 5.63 1.68 0.30
C GLN A 231 5.15 1.82 -1.16
N VAL A 232 4.39 2.88 -1.47
CA VAL A 232 4.02 3.21 -2.86
C VAL A 232 5.28 3.40 -3.71
N GLN A 233 6.25 4.19 -3.22
CA GLN A 233 7.49 4.45 -3.94
C GLN A 233 8.32 3.16 -4.12
N ALA A 234 8.44 2.34 -3.08
CA ALA A 234 9.11 1.05 -3.17
C ALA A 234 8.44 0.14 -4.20
N ALA A 235 7.12 0.02 -4.18
CA ALA A 235 6.38 -0.80 -5.14
C ALA A 235 6.50 -0.27 -6.59
N ALA A 236 6.44 1.06 -6.78
CA ALA A 236 6.50 1.68 -8.10
C ALA A 236 7.87 1.49 -8.80
N THR A 237 8.96 1.34 -8.02
CA THR A 237 10.31 1.11 -8.55
C THR A 237 10.63 -0.36 -8.82
N LEU A 238 9.75 -1.29 -8.44
CA LEU A 238 9.93 -2.72 -8.74
C LEU A 238 9.59 -3.03 -10.21
N PRO A 239 10.18 -4.08 -10.79
CA PRO A 239 9.84 -4.54 -12.14
C PRO A 239 8.36 -4.90 -12.25
N THR A 240 7.71 -4.43 -13.30
CA THR A 240 6.28 -4.67 -13.56
C THR A 240 6.05 -5.29 -14.93
N THR A 241 4.98 -6.06 -15.05
CA THR A 241 4.40 -6.44 -16.34
C THR A 241 3.52 -5.29 -16.80
N VAL A 242 3.86 -4.65 -17.90
CA VAL A 242 3.09 -3.53 -18.46
C VAL A 242 2.14 -4.02 -19.55
N VAL A 243 0.88 -3.64 -19.45
CA VAL A 243 -0.13 -3.91 -20.47
C VAL A 243 -0.93 -2.65 -20.76
N THR A 244 -1.12 -2.36 -22.05
CA THR A 244 -1.96 -1.25 -22.50
C THR A 244 -3.32 -1.79 -22.92
N ILE A 245 -4.39 -1.19 -22.42
CA ILE A 245 -5.78 -1.50 -22.79
C ILE A 245 -6.48 -0.26 -23.31
N ALA A 246 -7.51 -0.41 -24.12
CA ALA A 246 -8.32 0.72 -24.53
C ALA A 246 -9.18 1.22 -23.35
N ALA A 247 -9.33 2.52 -23.22
CA ALA A 247 -10.09 3.13 -22.12
C ALA A 247 -11.56 2.67 -22.12
N ILE A 248 -12.14 2.44 -23.31
CA ILE A 248 -13.50 1.93 -23.45
C ILE A 248 -13.65 0.51 -22.85
N ASP A 249 -12.61 -0.32 -22.94
CA ASP A 249 -12.65 -1.69 -22.41
C ASP A 249 -12.60 -1.66 -20.89
N LEU A 250 -11.81 -0.76 -20.31
CA LEU A 250 -11.82 -0.52 -18.86
C LEU A 250 -13.18 0.04 -18.41
N TYR A 251 -13.78 0.95 -19.18
CA TYR A 251 -15.14 1.47 -18.92
C TYR A 251 -16.17 0.33 -18.93
N ASN A 252 -16.12 -0.55 -19.94
CA ASN A 252 -16.98 -1.74 -20.03
C ASN A 252 -16.76 -2.68 -18.85
N LEU A 253 -15.50 -2.90 -18.42
CA LEU A 253 -15.18 -3.65 -17.21
C LEU A 253 -15.86 -3.04 -15.98
N LEU A 254 -15.75 -1.72 -15.78
CA LEU A 254 -16.39 -1.02 -14.66
C LEU A 254 -17.91 -1.15 -14.70
N ARG A 255 -18.52 -1.09 -15.89
CA ARG A 255 -19.95 -1.32 -16.08
C ARG A 255 -20.36 -2.73 -15.64
N GLN A 256 -19.63 -3.77 -16.07
CA GLN A 256 -19.89 -5.14 -15.66
C GLN A 256 -19.71 -5.33 -14.15
N LEU A 257 -18.67 -4.76 -13.58
CA LEU A 257 -18.45 -4.79 -12.12
C LEU A 257 -19.61 -4.16 -11.33
N ARG A 258 -20.24 -3.11 -11.87
CA ARG A 258 -21.41 -2.46 -11.27
C ARG A 258 -22.66 -3.33 -11.40
N LEU A 259 -22.90 -3.93 -12.54
CA LEU A 259 -24.05 -4.83 -12.78
C LEU A 259 -24.01 -6.05 -11.86
N HIS A 260 -22.81 -6.49 -11.47
CA HIS A 260 -22.60 -7.66 -10.62
C HIS A 260 -22.21 -7.30 -9.17
N ALA A 261 -22.55 -6.09 -8.71
CA ALA A 261 -22.12 -5.60 -7.39
C ALA A 261 -22.74 -6.36 -6.21
N ASP A 262 -23.99 -6.81 -6.35
CA ASP A 262 -24.82 -7.31 -5.23
C ASP A 262 -24.66 -8.80 -4.92
N LEU A 263 -23.90 -9.54 -5.69
CA LEU A 263 -23.71 -10.96 -5.47
C LEU A 263 -22.69 -11.25 -4.36
N LYS A 264 -23.13 -11.89 -3.29
CA LYS A 264 -22.35 -12.21 -2.09
C LYS A 264 -21.43 -13.43 -2.23
N LYS A 265 -21.39 -14.13 -3.37
CA LYS A 265 -20.70 -15.41 -3.53
C LYS A 265 -19.37 -15.30 -4.27
N GLY A 266 -18.33 -16.01 -3.75
CA GLY A 266 -17.10 -16.40 -4.43
C GLY A 266 -15.99 -15.37 -4.52
N GLY A 267 -14.80 -15.83 -4.88
CA GLY A 267 -13.63 -15.00 -5.16
C GLY A 267 -13.91 -14.05 -6.32
N ARG A 268 -13.79 -12.75 -6.06
CA ARG A 268 -14.21 -11.69 -6.99
C ARG A 268 -12.99 -10.93 -7.47
N GLY A 269 -12.19 -11.59 -8.30
CA GLY A 269 -11.04 -11.00 -8.97
C GLY A 269 -11.37 -10.48 -10.37
N VAL A 270 -10.41 -9.80 -10.96
CA VAL A 270 -10.28 -9.65 -12.41
C VAL A 270 -9.01 -10.39 -12.82
N ARG A 271 -9.13 -11.36 -13.67
CA ARG A 271 -8.02 -12.11 -14.24
C ARG A 271 -7.59 -11.43 -15.54
N ILE A 272 -6.32 -11.09 -15.65
CA ILE A 272 -5.72 -10.49 -16.83
C ILE A 272 -4.90 -11.59 -17.50
N GLU A 273 -5.29 -11.96 -18.72
CA GLU A 273 -4.64 -12.98 -19.54
C GLU A 273 -3.85 -12.30 -20.65
N LEU A 274 -2.56 -12.53 -20.67
CA LEU A 274 -1.61 -11.90 -21.59
C LEU A 274 -0.88 -12.97 -22.37
N VAL A 275 -1.05 -12.97 -23.69
CA VAL A 275 -0.34 -13.84 -24.61
C VAL A 275 0.40 -12.97 -25.62
N PRO A 276 1.73 -13.12 -25.79
CA PRO A 276 2.50 -12.34 -26.74
C PRO A 276 1.87 -12.35 -28.15
N GLY A 277 1.69 -11.17 -28.73
CA GLY A 277 1.10 -11.02 -30.07
C GLY A 277 -0.42 -11.14 -30.14
N GLN A 278 -1.12 -11.39 -29.00
CA GLN A 278 -2.58 -11.40 -28.92
C GLN A 278 -3.10 -10.21 -28.10
N PRO A 279 -4.35 -9.76 -28.34
CA PRO A 279 -4.98 -8.74 -27.50
C PRO A 279 -5.06 -9.17 -26.04
N PRO A 280 -4.82 -8.27 -25.07
CA PRO A 280 -5.04 -8.54 -23.66
C PRO A 280 -6.51 -8.89 -23.36
N ARG A 281 -6.74 -9.87 -22.48
CA ARG A 281 -8.07 -10.29 -22.08
C ARG A 281 -8.29 -10.02 -20.60
N LEU A 282 -9.40 -9.34 -20.29
CA LEU A 282 -9.84 -9.05 -18.92
C LEU A 282 -11.02 -9.96 -18.60
N VAL A 283 -10.85 -10.86 -17.65
CA VAL A 283 -11.85 -11.87 -17.30
C VAL A 283 -12.40 -11.58 -15.91
N LEU A 284 -13.72 -11.37 -15.81
CA LEU A 284 -14.39 -11.13 -14.54
C LEU A 284 -14.75 -12.45 -13.87
N GLU A 285 -14.17 -12.68 -12.71
CA GLU A 285 -14.46 -13.84 -11.88
C GLU A 285 -15.58 -13.55 -10.87
N PRO A 286 -16.45 -14.50 -10.56
CA PRO A 286 -16.52 -15.89 -11.04
C PRO A 286 -17.39 -16.11 -12.29
N TRP A 287 -17.83 -15.04 -12.97
CA TRP A 287 -18.79 -15.15 -14.10
C TRP A 287 -18.13 -15.51 -15.42
N GLU A 288 -16.80 -15.54 -15.48
CA GLU A 288 -16.00 -15.80 -16.69
C GLU A 288 -16.37 -14.88 -17.88
N ILE A 289 -16.79 -13.65 -17.57
CA ILE A 289 -17.08 -12.65 -18.59
C ILE A 289 -15.76 -12.14 -19.14
N VAL A 290 -15.51 -12.39 -20.41
CA VAL A 290 -14.29 -12.01 -21.11
C VAL A 290 -14.49 -10.68 -21.85
N LEU A 291 -13.58 -9.74 -21.61
CA LEU A 291 -13.46 -8.49 -22.36
C LEU A 291 -12.07 -8.50 -23.02
N GLU A 292 -12.04 -8.53 -24.34
CA GLU A 292 -10.81 -8.45 -25.12
C GLU A 292 -10.50 -7.00 -25.45
N SER A 293 -9.24 -6.59 -25.28
CA SER A 293 -8.88 -5.19 -25.45
C SER A 293 -8.63 -4.82 -26.91
N GLY A 294 -9.24 -3.71 -27.34
CA GLY A 294 -9.05 -3.09 -28.65
C GLY A 294 -7.75 -2.29 -28.80
N ALA A 295 -6.92 -2.16 -27.77
CA ALA A 295 -5.69 -1.35 -27.82
C ALA A 295 -4.55 -1.99 -28.64
N GLY A 296 -4.74 -3.21 -29.16
CA GLY A 296 -3.75 -3.94 -29.91
C GLY A 296 -3.09 -5.09 -29.12
N PRO A 297 -2.15 -5.80 -29.75
CA PRO A 297 -1.58 -7.00 -29.17
C PRO A 297 -0.63 -6.70 -27.99
N TYR A 298 -0.59 -7.63 -27.03
CA TYR A 298 0.37 -7.59 -25.93
C TYR A 298 1.81 -7.73 -26.45
N LYS A 299 2.66 -6.80 -26.07
CA LYS A 299 4.05 -6.68 -26.55
C LYS A 299 5.08 -7.37 -25.64
N GLY A 300 4.66 -7.98 -24.54
CA GLY A 300 5.55 -8.71 -23.63
C GLY A 300 6.15 -9.96 -24.28
N ARG A 301 7.27 -10.43 -23.75
CA ARG A 301 8.01 -11.58 -24.30
C ARG A 301 7.45 -12.92 -23.85
N SER A 302 6.77 -12.97 -22.71
CA SER A 302 6.27 -14.20 -22.10
C SER A 302 4.78 -14.08 -21.81
N PRO A 303 4.02 -15.17 -21.90
CA PRO A 303 2.64 -15.19 -21.46
C PRO A 303 2.57 -14.94 -19.94
N ALA A 304 1.52 -14.25 -19.51
CA ALA A 304 1.28 -14.00 -18.10
C ALA A 304 -0.21 -14.12 -17.77
N LEU A 305 -0.50 -14.66 -16.60
CA LEU A 305 -1.84 -14.71 -16.04
C LEU A 305 -1.78 -14.04 -14.66
N ILE A 306 -2.36 -12.85 -14.57
CA ILE A 306 -2.29 -12.04 -13.37
C ILE A 306 -3.69 -11.76 -12.87
N ARG A 307 -3.93 -12.07 -11.59
CA ARG A 307 -5.22 -11.86 -10.95
C ARG A 307 -5.15 -10.67 -10.01
N ILE A 308 -6.02 -9.68 -10.22
CA ILE A 308 -6.12 -8.49 -9.37
C ILE A 308 -7.39 -8.55 -8.52
N TRP A 309 -7.27 -8.07 -7.30
CA TRP A 309 -8.36 -7.88 -6.35
C TRP A 309 -8.57 -6.39 -6.07
N GLY A 310 -9.47 -6.03 -5.17
CA GLY A 310 -9.75 -4.62 -4.91
C GLY A 310 -10.46 -3.88 -6.06
N ARG A 311 -11.06 -4.62 -6.98
CA ARG A 311 -11.68 -4.14 -8.21
C ARG A 311 -12.67 -2.98 -8.06
N ARG A 312 -13.29 -2.81 -6.87
CA ARG A 312 -14.19 -1.69 -6.59
C ARG A 312 -13.47 -0.34 -6.67
N ARG A 313 -12.18 -0.30 -6.31
CA ARG A 313 -11.35 0.90 -6.36
C ARG A 313 -11.07 1.37 -7.78
N LEU A 314 -11.19 0.49 -8.79
CA LEU A 314 -11.07 0.88 -10.20
C LEU A 314 -12.14 1.89 -10.63
N SER A 315 -13.29 1.96 -9.93
CA SER A 315 -14.32 2.95 -10.19
C SER A 315 -13.84 4.39 -10.01
N LEU A 316 -12.76 4.61 -9.27
CA LEU A 316 -12.11 5.91 -9.10
C LEU A 316 -11.57 6.49 -10.42
N LEU A 317 -11.29 5.65 -11.42
CA LEU A 317 -10.82 6.07 -12.74
C LEU A 317 -11.94 6.61 -13.65
N ARG A 318 -13.21 6.32 -13.33
CA ARG A 318 -14.35 6.50 -14.23
C ARG A 318 -14.47 7.89 -14.80
N ARG A 319 -14.18 8.93 -14.00
CA ARG A 319 -14.33 10.32 -14.43
C ARG A 319 -13.36 10.72 -15.54
N LEU A 320 -12.16 10.17 -15.52
CA LEU A 320 -11.12 10.54 -16.48
C LEU A 320 -11.11 9.65 -17.73
N LEU A 321 -11.72 8.46 -17.67
CA LEU A 321 -11.78 7.55 -18.83
C LEU A 321 -12.32 8.15 -20.12
N PRO A 322 -13.34 9.05 -20.11
CA PRO A 322 -13.84 9.68 -21.34
C PRO A 322 -12.84 10.61 -22.05
N PHE A 323 -11.75 10.99 -21.38
CA PHE A 323 -10.74 11.92 -21.88
C PHE A 323 -9.45 11.23 -22.32
N VAL A 324 -9.40 9.88 -22.27
CA VAL A 324 -8.21 9.10 -22.63
C VAL A 324 -8.56 8.02 -23.64
N GLU A 325 -7.62 7.65 -24.50
CA GLU A 325 -7.78 6.57 -25.48
C GLU A 325 -7.36 5.22 -24.90
N THR A 326 -6.26 5.22 -24.17
CA THR A 326 -5.67 4.01 -23.59
C THR A 326 -5.29 4.20 -22.13
N VAL A 327 -5.19 3.09 -21.42
CA VAL A 327 -4.72 2.99 -20.03
C VAL A 327 -3.55 2.04 -19.98
N ASP A 328 -2.41 2.48 -19.45
CA ASP A 328 -1.29 1.60 -19.16
C ASP A 328 -1.46 1.03 -17.75
N ILE A 329 -1.40 -0.29 -17.65
CA ILE A 329 -1.52 -1.00 -16.37
C ILE A 329 -0.16 -1.63 -16.06
N HIS A 330 0.42 -1.28 -14.92
CA HIS A 330 1.65 -1.85 -14.40
C HIS A 330 1.29 -2.85 -13.30
N LEU A 331 1.62 -4.11 -13.51
CA LEU A 331 1.26 -5.23 -12.65
C LEU A 331 2.51 -5.84 -12.01
N LEU A 332 2.58 -5.84 -10.67
CA LEU A 332 3.66 -6.48 -9.94
C LEU A 332 3.47 -8.01 -9.86
N GLY A 333 2.23 -8.48 -9.96
CA GLY A 333 1.88 -9.90 -9.89
C GLY A 333 0.48 -10.11 -9.31
N SER A 334 0.07 -11.39 -9.20
CA SER A 334 -1.24 -11.75 -8.65
C SER A 334 -1.34 -11.40 -7.16
N GLY A 335 -2.34 -10.57 -6.81
CA GLY A 335 -2.57 -10.10 -5.43
C GLY A 335 -1.58 -9.04 -4.94
N LEU A 336 -0.60 -8.67 -5.75
CA LEU A 336 0.34 -7.60 -5.49
C LEU A 336 -0.22 -6.25 -5.98
N PRO A 337 0.43 -5.12 -5.65
CA PRO A 337 0.02 -3.82 -6.13
C PRO A 337 -0.06 -3.72 -7.65
N SER A 338 -0.93 -2.84 -8.11
CA SER A 338 -1.08 -2.50 -9.52
C SER A 338 -1.23 -1.00 -9.68
N PHE A 339 -0.67 -0.45 -10.77
CA PHE A 339 -0.78 0.97 -11.09
C PHE A 339 -1.46 1.15 -12.44
N TYR A 340 -2.31 2.16 -12.53
CA TYR A 340 -3.09 2.50 -13.70
C TYR A 340 -2.74 3.92 -14.13
N VAL A 341 -2.16 4.08 -15.30
CA VAL A 341 -1.72 5.38 -15.83
C VAL A 341 -2.65 5.83 -16.95
N LEU A 342 -3.32 6.95 -16.75
CA LEU A 342 -4.21 7.60 -17.70
C LEU A 342 -3.58 8.92 -18.17
N ARG A 343 -3.50 9.13 -19.48
CA ARG A 343 -2.97 10.37 -20.08
C ARG A 343 -4.04 11.07 -20.87
N ALA A 344 -4.49 12.22 -20.37
CA ALA A 344 -5.48 13.10 -21.01
C ALA A 344 -4.79 14.42 -21.46
N GLY A 345 -4.12 14.39 -22.59
CA GLY A 345 -3.31 15.51 -23.06
C GLY A 345 -2.20 15.86 -22.05
N PRO A 346 -2.18 17.10 -21.53
CA PRO A 346 -1.18 17.55 -20.56
C PRO A 346 -1.45 17.03 -19.13
N ILE A 347 -2.52 16.29 -18.90
CA ILE A 347 -2.93 15.77 -17.60
C ILE A 347 -2.62 14.28 -17.54
N THR A 348 -1.96 13.84 -16.46
CA THR A 348 -1.65 12.44 -16.21
C THR A 348 -2.15 12.04 -14.83
N LEU A 349 -2.95 10.98 -14.74
CA LEU A 349 -3.37 10.38 -13.48
C LEU A 349 -2.74 9.00 -13.35
N THR A 350 -2.06 8.76 -12.23
CA THR A 350 -1.59 7.43 -11.81
C THR A 350 -2.38 7.01 -10.59
N LEU A 351 -3.16 5.93 -10.69
CA LEU A 351 -3.85 5.31 -9.57
C LEU A 351 -3.07 4.05 -9.15
N GLY A 352 -2.58 4.00 -7.91
CA GLY A 352 -1.92 2.84 -7.31
C GLY A 352 -2.86 2.11 -6.36
N LEU A 353 -3.09 0.81 -6.58
CA LEU A 353 -3.90 -0.04 -5.70
C LEU A 353 -2.99 -0.99 -4.92
N SER A 354 -3.26 -1.16 -3.63
CA SER A 354 -2.43 -1.93 -2.69
C SER A 354 -2.53 -3.47 -2.85
N GLY A 355 -3.29 -3.97 -3.82
CA GLY A 355 -3.51 -5.40 -4.06
C GLY A 355 -4.86 -5.88 -3.55
N PHE A 356 -4.93 -6.68 -2.49
CA PHE A 356 -6.21 -7.18 -1.94
C PHE A 356 -7.10 -6.06 -1.41
N THR A 357 -8.43 -6.27 -1.42
CA THR A 357 -9.41 -5.28 -0.92
C THR A 357 -9.19 -4.89 0.54
N SER A 358 -8.72 -5.84 1.35
CA SER A 358 -8.37 -5.63 2.77
C SER A 358 -6.97 -5.07 2.98
N ALA A 359 -6.12 -5.04 1.96
CA ALA A 359 -4.78 -4.47 2.06
C ALA A 359 -4.82 -2.95 1.97
N ASN A 360 -3.92 -2.30 2.68
CA ASN A 360 -3.65 -0.88 2.55
C ASN A 360 -2.14 -0.64 2.45
N TRP A 361 -1.75 0.53 1.98
CA TRP A 361 -0.35 0.85 1.74
C TRP A 361 0.47 0.96 3.02
N SER A 362 -0.12 1.40 4.12
CA SER A 362 0.58 1.58 5.40
C SER A 362 0.81 0.29 6.18
N GLN A 363 -0.04 -0.72 5.95
CA GLN A 363 0.01 -2.02 6.66
C GLN A 363 0.46 -3.17 5.76
N SER A 364 0.57 -2.94 4.46
CA SER A 364 1.04 -3.94 3.49
C SER A 364 2.47 -4.38 3.80
N VAL A 365 2.78 -5.59 3.39
CA VAL A 365 4.12 -6.20 3.51
C VAL A 365 5.15 -5.23 2.93
N GLY A 366 6.26 -5.02 3.65
CA GLY A 366 7.32 -4.09 3.27
C GLY A 366 7.88 -4.35 1.88
N PHE A 367 7.39 -3.64 0.87
CA PHE A 367 7.97 -3.66 -0.48
C PHE A 367 9.39 -3.10 -0.48
N ASP A 368 9.71 -2.24 0.48
CA ASP A 368 11.05 -1.76 0.79
C ASP A 368 12.03 -2.91 1.08
N GLN A 369 11.56 -4.05 1.62
CA GLN A 369 12.38 -5.22 1.87
C GLN A 369 12.76 -5.99 0.59
N LEU A 370 12.05 -5.76 -0.51
CA LEU A 370 12.36 -6.32 -1.82
C LEU A 370 13.40 -5.51 -2.59
N LEU A 371 13.69 -4.29 -2.13
CA LEU A 371 14.71 -3.45 -2.73
C LEU A 371 16.11 -3.90 -2.28
N PRO A 372 17.14 -3.74 -3.14
CA PRO A 372 18.51 -4.09 -2.79
C PRO A 372 18.95 -3.33 -1.53
N ARG A 373 19.40 -4.05 -0.50
CA ARG A 373 19.99 -3.48 0.70
C ARG A 373 21.50 -3.28 0.47
N GLU A 374 21.86 -2.29 -0.31
CA GLU A 374 23.25 -1.85 -0.37
C GLU A 374 23.54 -1.04 0.91
N ARG A 375 24.77 -1.21 1.44
CA ARG A 375 25.15 -0.55 2.70
C ARG A 375 25.09 0.96 2.52
N HIS A 376 24.34 1.63 3.36
CA HIS A 376 24.15 3.09 3.33
C HIS A 376 25.48 3.86 3.36
N ASP A 377 26.47 3.33 4.07
CA ASP A 377 27.78 3.96 4.21
C ASP A 377 28.59 3.94 2.89
N GLU A 378 28.46 2.90 2.08
CA GLU A 378 29.15 2.77 0.79
C GLU A 378 28.58 3.73 -0.26
N LEU A 379 27.30 4.06 -0.16
CA LEU A 379 26.58 4.93 -1.11
C LEU A 379 26.48 6.39 -0.67
N LYS A 380 26.99 6.75 0.52
CA LYS A 380 26.82 8.09 1.09
C LYS A 380 27.25 9.22 0.15
N ALA A 381 28.39 9.05 -0.52
CA ALA A 381 28.91 10.05 -1.46
C ALA A 381 28.06 10.13 -2.74
N THR A 382 27.60 8.99 -3.28
CA THR A 382 26.72 8.94 -4.45
C THR A 382 25.33 9.49 -4.12
N TYR A 383 24.79 9.16 -2.95
CA TYR A 383 23.54 9.70 -2.43
C TYR A 383 23.55 11.23 -2.33
N ALA A 384 24.61 11.80 -1.70
CA ALA A 384 24.77 13.25 -1.59
C ALA A 384 24.88 13.94 -2.96
N ALA A 385 25.65 13.33 -3.90
CA ALA A 385 25.81 13.86 -5.26
C ALA A 385 24.47 13.85 -6.03
N VAL A 386 23.70 12.76 -5.94
CA VAL A 386 22.40 12.63 -6.59
C VAL A 386 21.38 13.62 -6.04
N LEU A 387 21.28 13.78 -4.71
CA LEU A 387 20.37 14.76 -4.10
C LEU A 387 20.76 16.19 -4.45
N LYS A 388 22.06 16.51 -4.47
CA LYS A 388 22.54 17.83 -4.91
C LYS A 388 22.12 18.10 -6.36
N GLN A 389 22.36 17.15 -7.26
CA GLN A 389 21.98 17.28 -8.67
C GLN A 389 20.46 17.45 -8.84
N LEU A 390 19.65 16.64 -8.12
CA LEU A 390 18.19 16.80 -8.12
C LEU A 390 17.74 18.13 -7.52
N GLY A 391 18.47 18.67 -6.54
CA GLY A 391 18.22 20.01 -5.99
C GLY A 391 18.36 21.12 -7.04
N GLU A 392 19.24 20.93 -8.02
CA GLU A 392 19.47 21.88 -9.11
C GLU A 392 18.45 21.71 -10.26
N VAL A 393 18.17 20.46 -10.67
CA VAL A 393 17.34 20.17 -11.87
C VAL A 393 15.90 19.80 -11.55
N TRP A 394 15.59 19.47 -10.30
CA TRP A 394 14.29 19.03 -9.78
C TRP A 394 13.77 17.69 -10.32
N VAL A 395 14.10 17.31 -11.53
CA VAL A 395 13.61 16.10 -12.20
C VAL A 395 14.69 15.51 -13.10
N GLY A 396 14.83 14.18 -13.11
CA GLY A 396 15.75 13.49 -13.99
C GLY A 396 15.54 11.98 -14.04
N SER A 397 15.84 11.35 -15.17
CA SER A 397 15.91 9.89 -15.24
C SER A 397 17.16 9.39 -14.52
N ALA A 398 17.17 8.13 -14.08
CA ALA A 398 18.33 7.53 -13.44
C ALA A 398 19.57 7.60 -14.33
N ALA A 399 19.41 7.42 -15.65
CA ALA A 399 20.50 7.52 -16.64
C ALA A 399 21.06 8.94 -16.75
N ALA A 400 20.18 9.96 -16.82
CA ALA A 400 20.61 11.36 -16.88
C ALA A 400 21.35 11.80 -15.61
N LEU A 401 20.85 11.37 -14.44
CA LEU A 401 21.49 11.65 -13.16
C LEU A 401 22.84 10.93 -13.01
N ALA A 402 22.96 9.70 -13.52
CA ALA A 402 24.24 8.97 -13.54
C ALA A 402 25.27 9.69 -14.42
N ALA A 403 24.87 10.15 -15.60
CA ALA A 403 25.74 10.92 -16.50
C ALA A 403 26.17 12.25 -15.86
N ALA A 404 25.24 13.00 -15.26
CA ALA A 404 25.51 14.29 -14.63
C ALA A 404 26.44 14.17 -13.40
N THR A 405 26.23 13.17 -12.55
CA THR A 405 27.03 12.93 -11.34
C THR A 405 28.34 12.18 -11.62
N LYS A 406 28.51 11.64 -12.82
CA LYS A 406 29.65 10.77 -13.21
C LYS A 406 29.82 9.57 -12.27
N LYS A 407 28.67 9.03 -11.78
CA LYS A 407 28.62 7.87 -10.89
C LYS A 407 28.12 6.64 -11.64
N PRO A 408 28.49 5.42 -11.22
CA PRO A 408 27.96 4.19 -11.81
C PRO A 408 26.42 4.15 -11.75
N ALA A 409 25.78 3.77 -12.87
CA ALA A 409 24.32 3.75 -12.97
C ALA A 409 23.65 2.90 -11.86
N LYS A 410 24.27 1.78 -11.48
CA LYS A 410 23.79 0.91 -10.40
C LYS A 410 23.79 1.62 -9.06
N GLU A 411 24.85 2.34 -8.72
CA GLU A 411 24.96 3.09 -7.47
C GLU A 411 23.94 4.25 -7.44
N VAL A 412 23.78 4.96 -8.58
CA VAL A 412 22.79 6.05 -8.70
C VAL A 412 21.37 5.51 -8.52
N HIS A 413 21.05 4.35 -9.12
CA HIS A 413 19.75 3.72 -8.96
C HIS A 413 19.48 3.35 -7.49
N ALA A 414 20.46 2.73 -6.80
CA ALA A 414 20.37 2.40 -5.39
C ALA A 414 20.23 3.67 -4.51
N ALA A 415 21.00 4.73 -4.79
CA ALA A 415 20.90 6.01 -4.09
C ALA A 415 19.53 6.67 -4.26
N LEU A 416 18.94 6.60 -5.47
CA LEU A 416 17.59 7.09 -5.75
C LEU A 416 16.51 6.29 -5.01
N GLN A 417 16.65 4.97 -4.93
CA GLN A 417 15.76 4.13 -4.15
C GLN A 417 15.81 4.48 -2.66
N ILE A 418 17.01 4.69 -2.12
CA ILE A 418 17.21 5.16 -0.74
C ILE A 418 16.54 6.53 -0.54
N ALA A 419 16.71 7.46 -1.48
CA ALA A 419 16.12 8.79 -1.42
C ALA A 419 14.57 8.75 -1.46
N CYS A 420 14.00 7.82 -2.22
CA CYS A 420 12.56 7.54 -2.19
C CYS A 420 12.12 6.98 -0.83
N GLN A 421 12.88 6.05 -0.24
CA GLN A 421 12.59 5.49 1.08
C GLN A 421 12.73 6.51 2.21
N ASN A 422 13.61 7.49 2.07
CA ASN A 422 13.77 8.59 3.02
C ASN A 422 12.73 9.72 2.83
N GLY A 423 11.83 9.59 1.85
CA GLY A 423 10.78 10.55 1.59
C GLY A 423 11.25 11.87 0.96
N GLN A 424 12.51 11.96 0.48
CA GLN A 424 13.06 13.17 -0.15
C GLN A 424 12.81 13.23 -1.65
N VAL A 425 12.67 12.07 -2.29
CA VAL A 425 12.49 11.91 -3.73
C VAL A 425 11.24 11.06 -3.98
N MET A 426 10.59 11.27 -5.11
CA MET A 426 9.55 10.39 -5.62
C MET A 426 9.89 9.87 -7.00
N TYR A 427 9.43 8.68 -7.32
CA TYR A 427 9.48 8.12 -8.66
C TYR A 427 8.15 8.37 -9.38
N ASP A 428 8.21 9.08 -10.51
CA ASP A 428 7.07 9.30 -11.40
C ASP A 428 6.99 8.15 -12.40
N LEU A 429 6.21 7.13 -12.06
CA LEU A 429 6.03 5.91 -12.86
C LEU A 429 5.57 6.21 -14.29
N ALA A 430 4.72 7.23 -14.46
CA ALA A 430 4.16 7.57 -15.76
C ALA A 430 5.19 8.13 -16.75
N ARG A 431 6.31 8.66 -16.25
CA ARG A 431 7.38 9.28 -17.05
C ARG A 431 8.75 8.62 -16.89
N ASP A 432 8.87 7.63 -16.01
CA ASP A 432 10.14 6.96 -15.69
C ASP A 432 11.23 7.96 -15.27
N VAL A 433 10.87 8.86 -14.34
CA VAL A 433 11.81 9.88 -13.80
C VAL A 433 11.69 9.99 -12.28
N TYR A 434 12.77 10.43 -11.66
CA TYR A 434 12.82 10.77 -10.25
C TYR A 434 12.67 12.28 -10.07
N ARG A 435 11.94 12.68 -9.02
CA ARG A 435 11.60 14.07 -8.72
C ARG A 435 11.93 14.42 -7.29
N LEU A 436 12.52 15.59 -7.07
CA LEU A 436 12.70 16.12 -5.73
C LEU A 436 11.34 16.42 -5.11
N ARG A 437 10.98 15.70 -4.06
CA ARG A 437 9.70 15.88 -3.37
C ARG A 437 9.85 15.53 -1.88
N PRO A 438 10.31 16.48 -1.05
CA PRO A 438 10.46 16.25 0.38
C PRO A 438 9.09 16.12 1.06
N LEU A 439 8.82 14.95 1.66
CA LEU A 439 7.63 14.73 2.49
C LEU A 439 7.71 15.49 3.81
N THR A 440 8.92 15.58 4.35
CA THR A 440 9.26 16.23 5.61
C THR A 440 10.50 17.10 5.43
N ASP A 441 10.71 18.09 6.28
CA ASP A 441 11.84 19.01 6.21
C ASP A 441 13.20 18.32 6.43
N ALA A 442 13.20 17.21 7.18
CA ALA A 442 14.34 16.32 7.36
C ALA A 442 14.03 14.93 6.75
N PRO A 443 15.07 14.16 6.34
CA PRO A 443 14.87 12.78 5.92
C PRO A 443 14.13 11.98 7.00
N VAL A 444 13.19 11.13 6.56
CA VAL A 444 12.42 10.29 7.48
C VAL A 444 13.34 9.25 8.12
N ASP A 445 13.34 9.16 9.44
CA ASP A 445 14.05 8.12 10.16
C ASP A 445 13.35 6.76 9.95
N LEU A 446 13.96 5.93 9.08
CA LEU A 446 13.45 4.59 8.77
C LEU A 446 13.46 3.66 10.00
N GLY A 447 14.39 3.88 10.94
CA GLY A 447 14.43 3.11 12.20
C GLY A 447 13.15 3.32 13.01
N ARG A 448 12.60 4.52 12.96
CA ARG A 448 11.32 4.85 13.60
C ARG A 448 10.12 4.23 12.89
N LEU A 449 10.16 4.11 11.56
CA LEU A 449 9.08 3.55 10.74
C LEU A 449 9.19 2.03 10.56
N GLN A 450 10.27 1.41 11.02
CA GLN A 450 10.55 -0.01 10.84
C GLN A 450 9.45 -0.90 11.43
N TYR A 451 8.81 -0.45 12.51
CA TYR A 451 7.79 -1.21 13.21
C TYR A 451 6.42 -0.52 13.12
N ARG A 452 5.37 -1.31 12.88
CA ARG A 452 3.97 -0.82 12.77
C ARG A 452 3.39 -0.39 14.11
N SER A 453 3.94 -0.93 15.19
CA SER A 453 3.50 -0.63 16.55
C SER A 453 4.63 -0.85 17.55
N VAL A 454 4.48 -0.28 18.75
CA VAL A 454 5.39 -0.53 19.87
C VAL A 454 5.47 -2.02 20.19
N ARG A 455 4.35 -2.74 20.10
CA ARG A 455 4.30 -4.19 20.34
C ARG A 455 5.14 -4.97 19.32
N GLU A 456 5.14 -4.56 18.05
CA GLU A 456 5.98 -5.16 17.02
C GLU A 456 7.47 -4.91 17.29
N ARG A 457 7.84 -3.69 17.70
CA ARG A 457 9.21 -3.37 18.12
C ARG A 457 9.66 -4.27 19.28
N ILE A 458 8.86 -4.35 20.34
CA ILE A 458 9.13 -5.23 21.47
C ILE A 458 9.28 -6.68 21.00
N ALA A 459 8.44 -7.14 20.08
CA ALA A 459 8.51 -8.49 19.54
C ALA A 459 9.84 -8.76 18.82
N HIS A 460 10.29 -7.84 17.98
CA HIS A 460 11.57 -7.94 17.29
C HIS A 460 12.76 -7.90 18.26
N ASP A 461 12.69 -7.05 19.29
CA ASP A 461 13.70 -7.01 20.36
C ASP A 461 13.78 -8.36 21.10
N LEU A 462 12.63 -8.96 21.43
CA LEU A 462 12.57 -10.28 22.07
C LEU A 462 13.20 -11.37 21.20
N VAL A 463 12.93 -11.36 19.88
CA VAL A 463 13.53 -12.31 18.93
C VAL A 463 15.04 -12.06 18.79
N GLY A 464 15.45 -10.80 18.64
CA GLY A 464 16.86 -10.41 18.50
C GLY A 464 17.73 -10.80 19.70
N ARG A 465 17.15 -10.78 20.90
CA ARG A 465 17.81 -11.22 22.15
C ARG A 465 17.74 -12.73 22.40
N GLY A 466 17.11 -13.50 21.51
CA GLY A 466 16.94 -14.93 21.70
C GLY A 466 15.98 -15.32 22.82
N ALA A 467 15.13 -14.39 23.25
CA ALA A 467 14.15 -14.60 24.32
C ALA A 467 12.94 -15.46 23.89
N VAL A 468 12.84 -15.79 22.60
CA VAL A 468 11.76 -16.58 22.01
C VAL A 468 12.26 -17.97 21.67
N LYS A 469 11.60 -19.00 22.21
CA LYS A 469 11.88 -20.41 21.89
C LYS A 469 10.61 -21.05 21.32
N ILE A 470 10.70 -21.64 20.14
CA ILE A 470 9.65 -22.48 19.58
C ILE A 470 9.69 -23.80 20.36
N ALA A 471 8.60 -24.17 21.02
CA ALA A 471 8.48 -25.35 21.82
C ALA A 471 8.00 -26.56 21.01
N SER A 472 7.02 -26.33 20.11
CA SER A 472 6.54 -27.37 19.19
C SER A 472 5.96 -26.76 17.93
N GLU A 473 6.07 -27.50 16.83
CA GLU A 473 5.38 -27.26 15.56
C GLU A 473 4.67 -28.57 15.19
N ASN A 474 3.35 -28.56 15.27
CA ASN A 474 2.53 -29.73 14.96
C ASN A 474 1.64 -29.46 13.77
N ARG A 475 1.71 -30.31 12.74
CA ARG A 475 0.82 -30.20 11.60
C ARG A 475 -0.54 -30.79 11.95
N ILE A 476 -1.59 -29.98 11.82
CA ILE A 476 -2.97 -30.40 12.05
C ILE A 476 -3.61 -30.60 10.67
N TYR A 477 -3.96 -31.86 10.39
CA TYR A 477 -4.55 -32.22 9.08
C TYR A 477 -5.80 -31.37 8.76
N GLY A 478 -5.84 -30.76 7.56
CA GLY A 478 -6.94 -29.91 7.09
C GLY A 478 -7.05 -28.54 7.79
N THR A 479 -6.15 -28.22 8.71
CA THR A 479 -6.17 -26.95 9.46
C THR A 479 -4.92 -26.11 9.23
N GLY A 480 -3.75 -26.73 9.10
CA GLY A 480 -2.46 -26.08 8.94
C GLY A 480 -1.43 -26.48 9.98
N ILE A 481 -0.70 -25.53 10.53
CA ILE A 481 0.39 -25.77 11.51
C ILE A 481 0.06 -25.09 12.83
N GLU A 482 0.09 -25.83 13.92
CA GLU A 482 0.07 -25.29 15.27
C GLU A 482 1.50 -25.07 15.76
N VAL A 483 1.78 -23.84 16.17
CA VAL A 483 3.08 -23.41 16.69
C VAL A 483 2.91 -22.98 18.14
N THR A 484 3.61 -23.61 19.05
CA THR A 484 3.66 -23.20 20.46
C THR A 484 5.05 -22.65 20.78
N GLY A 485 5.10 -21.66 21.66
CA GLY A 485 6.36 -21.07 22.05
C GLY A 485 6.43 -20.67 23.51
N LYS A 486 7.66 -20.36 23.93
CA LYS A 486 7.97 -19.78 25.23
C LYS A 486 8.70 -18.47 24.99
N VAL A 487 8.22 -17.41 25.62
CA VAL A 487 8.80 -16.07 25.53
C VAL A 487 9.12 -15.58 26.94
N THR A 488 10.40 -15.32 27.19
CA THR A 488 10.86 -14.78 28.46
C THR A 488 10.90 -13.26 28.41
N SER A 489 10.11 -12.60 29.25
CA SER A 489 10.11 -11.15 29.36
C SER A 489 11.06 -10.72 30.48
N GLU A 490 12.00 -9.83 30.15
CA GLU A 490 12.96 -9.30 31.15
C GLU A 490 12.33 -8.25 32.08
N SER A 491 11.28 -7.53 31.59
CA SER A 491 10.64 -6.45 32.34
C SER A 491 9.92 -6.95 33.61
N ASP A 492 9.34 -8.15 33.54
CA ASP A 492 8.61 -8.75 34.64
C ASP A 492 9.15 -10.15 35.08
N ARG A 493 10.25 -10.59 34.45
CA ARG A 493 10.92 -11.90 34.70
C ARG A 493 9.99 -13.11 34.58
N ARG A 494 8.94 -13.02 33.73
CA ARG A 494 7.96 -14.09 33.55
C ARG A 494 8.14 -14.77 32.21
N GLU A 495 7.80 -16.07 32.18
CA GLU A 495 7.67 -16.85 30.95
C GLU A 495 6.21 -16.78 30.46
N TYR A 496 6.02 -16.36 29.23
CA TYR A 496 4.72 -16.38 28.55
C TYR A 496 4.69 -17.49 27.51
N ARG A 497 3.49 -18.04 27.29
CA ARG A 497 3.28 -19.16 26.35
C ARG A 497 2.34 -18.71 25.23
N PRO A 498 2.86 -18.11 24.16
CA PRO A 498 2.07 -17.85 22.96
C PRO A 498 1.88 -19.13 22.15
N GLN A 499 0.71 -19.21 21.49
CA GLN A 499 0.31 -20.29 20.59
C GLN A 499 -0.32 -19.68 19.35
N LEU A 500 0.02 -20.21 18.16
CA LEU A 500 -0.50 -19.80 16.88
C LEU A 500 -0.97 -21.02 16.10
N VAL A 501 -2.10 -20.91 15.40
CA VAL A 501 -2.50 -21.85 14.36
C VAL A 501 -2.44 -21.13 13.02
N LEU A 502 -1.59 -21.60 12.13
CA LEU A 502 -1.37 -21.07 10.80
C LEU A 502 -2.06 -21.97 9.76
N ASP A 503 -2.69 -21.39 8.74
CA ASP A 503 -3.15 -22.17 7.58
C ASP A 503 -1.98 -22.52 6.64
N ASP A 504 -2.27 -23.26 5.57
CA ASP A 504 -1.27 -23.66 4.57
C ASP A 504 -0.66 -22.46 3.81
N ASP A 505 -1.33 -21.32 3.82
CA ASP A 505 -0.83 -20.04 3.27
C ASP A 505 -0.03 -19.22 4.29
N GLY A 506 0.20 -19.75 5.49
CA GLY A 506 0.92 -19.08 6.59
C GLY A 506 0.14 -17.96 7.28
N ARG A 507 -1.20 -17.91 7.09
CA ARG A 507 -2.08 -16.94 7.75
C ARG A 507 -2.49 -17.46 9.13
N VAL A 508 -2.59 -16.54 10.08
CA VAL A 508 -3.02 -16.89 11.43
C VAL A 508 -4.53 -17.14 11.48
N LYS A 509 -4.94 -18.37 11.74
CA LYS A 509 -6.35 -18.76 11.98
C LYS A 509 -6.78 -18.50 13.41
N SER A 510 -5.92 -18.85 14.38
CA SER A 510 -6.16 -18.57 15.78
C SER A 510 -4.85 -18.25 16.49
N ALA A 511 -4.94 -17.50 17.58
CA ALA A 511 -3.79 -17.11 18.37
C ALA A 511 -4.19 -16.97 19.83
N GLU A 512 -3.37 -17.49 20.75
CA GLU A 512 -3.57 -17.41 22.19
C GLU A 512 -2.26 -17.07 22.92
N CYS A 513 -2.37 -16.40 24.06
CA CYS A 513 -1.22 -16.08 24.90
C CYS A 513 -1.61 -15.99 26.38
N THR A 514 -0.68 -16.34 27.26
CA THR A 514 -0.90 -16.27 28.72
C THR A 514 -0.66 -14.89 29.32
N CYS A 515 -0.24 -13.87 28.53
CA CYS A 515 0.07 -12.54 29.05
C CYS A 515 -1.17 -11.73 29.45
N THR A 516 -0.98 -10.72 30.28
CA THR A 516 -2.04 -9.84 30.81
C THR A 516 -2.76 -9.10 29.70
N PHE A 517 -2.02 -8.57 28.70
CA PHE A 517 -2.62 -7.88 27.56
C PHE A 517 -3.61 -8.79 26.83
N TYR A 518 -3.18 -10.02 26.46
CA TYR A 518 -4.06 -10.95 25.76
C TYR A 518 -5.26 -11.38 26.62
N ARG A 519 -5.08 -11.59 27.93
CA ARG A 519 -6.20 -11.94 28.84
C ARG A 519 -7.26 -10.86 28.87
N LYS A 520 -6.85 -9.57 28.89
CA LYS A 520 -7.75 -8.41 28.96
C LYS A 520 -8.42 -8.11 27.60
N HIS A 521 -7.66 -8.10 26.52
CA HIS A 521 -8.11 -7.60 25.22
C HIS A 521 -8.39 -8.71 24.19
N LYS A 522 -7.88 -9.94 24.42
CA LYS A 522 -7.88 -11.01 23.42
C LYS A 522 -7.20 -10.51 22.14
N LEU A 523 -7.87 -10.66 20.98
CA LEU A 523 -7.40 -10.12 19.69
C LEU A 523 -8.14 -8.84 19.25
N LYS A 524 -8.99 -8.26 20.11
CA LYS A 524 -9.79 -7.07 19.75
C LYS A 524 -8.93 -5.87 19.41
N GLU A 525 -7.82 -5.70 20.11
CA GLU A 525 -6.82 -4.63 19.87
C GLU A 525 -5.59 -5.13 19.10
N GLY A 526 -5.72 -6.28 18.43
CA GLY A 526 -4.62 -6.94 17.73
C GLY A 526 -3.78 -7.85 18.62
N PRO A 527 -2.76 -8.50 18.05
CA PRO A 527 -1.90 -9.44 18.77
C PRO A 527 -1.00 -8.74 19.79
N CYS A 528 -0.71 -9.42 20.91
CA CYS A 528 0.30 -8.97 21.86
C CYS A 528 1.73 -9.16 21.32
N ALA A 529 2.71 -8.50 21.92
CA ALA A 529 4.11 -8.60 21.49
C ALA A 529 4.64 -10.05 21.49
N HIS A 530 4.21 -10.91 22.40
CA HIS A 530 4.64 -12.31 22.47
C HIS A 530 4.13 -13.15 21.30
N LEU A 531 2.88 -12.93 20.85
CA LEU A 531 2.32 -13.57 19.65
C LEU A 531 3.06 -13.15 18.38
N ILE A 532 3.33 -11.84 18.26
CA ILE A 532 4.12 -11.31 17.14
C ILE A 532 5.53 -11.91 17.17
N ALA A 533 6.17 -11.95 18.33
CA ALA A 533 7.51 -12.50 18.50
C ALA A 533 7.58 -13.99 18.11
N LEU A 534 6.60 -14.80 18.51
CA LEU A 534 6.52 -16.21 18.10
C LEU A 534 6.37 -16.33 16.57
N ARG A 535 5.52 -15.49 15.94
CA ARG A 535 5.33 -15.52 14.49
C ARG A 535 6.59 -15.12 13.72
N VAL A 536 7.31 -14.09 14.21
CA VAL A 536 8.59 -13.65 13.63
C VAL A 536 9.65 -14.75 13.76
N ALA A 537 9.78 -15.36 14.93
CA ALA A 537 10.73 -16.44 15.17
C ALA A 537 10.43 -17.67 14.28
N GLN A 538 9.17 -18.04 14.13
CA GLN A 538 8.74 -19.15 13.27
C GLN A 538 9.06 -18.86 11.80
N ALA A 539 8.78 -17.64 11.31
CA ALA A 539 9.09 -17.24 9.94
C ALA A 539 10.60 -17.28 9.65
N GLN A 540 11.43 -16.84 10.60
CA GLN A 540 12.89 -16.90 10.47
C GLN A 540 13.40 -18.35 10.46
N GLU A 541 12.82 -19.23 11.26
CA GLU A 541 13.19 -20.63 11.29
C GLU A 541 12.77 -21.36 10.00
N GLU A 542 11.59 -21.07 9.49
CA GLU A 542 11.12 -21.57 8.20
C GLU A 542 12.03 -21.12 7.04
N GLU A 543 12.44 -19.86 7.03
CA GLU A 543 13.37 -19.34 6.03
C GLU A 543 14.76 -19.99 6.15
N ARG A 544 15.28 -20.19 7.38
CA ARG A 544 16.54 -20.93 7.59
C ARG A 544 16.44 -22.37 7.05
N ARG A 545 15.34 -23.07 7.32
CA ARG A 545 15.08 -24.42 6.81
C ARG A 545 15.01 -24.43 5.29
N ARG A 546 14.35 -23.41 4.70
CA ARG A 546 14.24 -23.24 3.24
C ARG A 546 15.61 -23.03 2.61
N GLN A 547 16.44 -22.16 3.17
CA GLN A 547 17.81 -21.91 2.70
C GLN A 547 18.68 -23.15 2.83
N ALA A 548 18.61 -23.86 3.97
CA ALA A 548 19.33 -25.11 4.18
C ALA A 548 18.91 -26.20 3.18
N ARG A 549 17.59 -26.33 2.90
CA ARG A 549 17.07 -27.21 1.84
C ARG A 549 17.59 -26.80 0.46
N GLY A 550 17.63 -25.50 0.15
CA GLY A 550 18.16 -24.98 -1.09
C GLY A 550 19.64 -25.30 -1.30
N GLN A 551 20.46 -25.17 -0.25
CA GLN A 551 21.86 -25.55 -0.28
C GLN A 551 22.06 -27.07 -0.45
N ALA A 552 21.30 -27.88 0.31
CA ALA A 552 21.30 -29.34 0.16
C ALA A 552 20.85 -29.77 -1.25
N ARG A 553 19.80 -29.15 -1.80
CA ARG A 553 19.30 -29.39 -3.17
C ARG A 553 20.39 -29.15 -4.23
N GLY A 554 21.31 -28.18 -3.99
CA GLY A 554 22.42 -27.85 -4.89
C GLY A 554 23.45 -28.98 -5.05
N THR A 555 23.56 -29.91 -4.12
CA THR A 555 24.56 -31.00 -4.11
C THR A 555 24.01 -32.35 -4.53
N ILE A 556 22.69 -32.50 -4.61
CA ILE A 556 22.05 -33.79 -4.90
C ILE A 556 22.22 -34.18 -6.37
N ILE A 557 22.71 -35.38 -6.62
CA ILE A 557 22.92 -35.98 -7.94
C ILE A 557 22.07 -37.26 -8.11
N VAL A 558 21.83 -37.99 -7.01
CA VAL A 558 21.01 -39.21 -6.97
C VAL A 558 20.15 -39.14 -5.72
N GLU A 559 18.84 -39.21 -5.90
CA GLU A 559 17.87 -39.22 -4.81
C GLU A 559 16.57 -39.89 -5.25
N THR A 560 15.93 -40.63 -4.33
CA THR A 560 14.60 -41.18 -4.54
C THR A 560 13.72 -40.81 -3.36
N ARG A 561 12.55 -40.21 -3.66
CA ARG A 561 11.53 -39.90 -2.65
C ARG A 561 10.20 -40.52 -3.03
N THR A 562 9.44 -40.87 -1.99
CA THR A 562 8.08 -41.39 -2.14
C THR A 562 7.11 -40.45 -1.46
N TYR A 563 6.15 -39.95 -2.22
CA TYR A 563 5.11 -39.04 -1.77
C TYR A 563 3.77 -39.78 -1.76
N ALA A 564 2.95 -39.50 -0.75
CA ALA A 564 1.61 -40.07 -0.65
C ALA A 564 0.58 -38.98 -0.37
N ARG A 565 -0.60 -39.10 -0.97
CA ARG A 565 -1.76 -38.25 -0.71
C ARG A 565 -2.99 -39.13 -0.48
N ARG A 566 -3.71 -38.84 0.61
CA ARG A 566 -5.03 -39.44 0.85
C ARG A 566 -6.14 -38.58 0.30
N ASP A 567 -7.04 -39.19 -0.48
CA ASP A 567 -8.24 -38.57 -1.01
C ASP A 567 -9.43 -39.51 -0.66
N GLY A 568 -10.05 -39.22 0.50
CA GLY A 568 -11.04 -40.12 1.10
C GLY A 568 -10.43 -41.45 1.56
N GLU A 569 -10.97 -42.59 1.07
CA GLU A 569 -10.43 -43.92 1.36
C GLU A 569 -9.28 -44.33 0.43
N ALA A 570 -9.08 -43.63 -0.69
CA ALA A 570 -8.03 -43.92 -1.64
C ALA A 570 -6.71 -43.20 -1.26
N GLU A 571 -5.60 -43.94 -1.36
CA GLU A 571 -4.26 -43.37 -1.19
C GLU A 571 -3.51 -43.40 -2.51
N GLU A 572 -3.16 -42.23 -3.04
CA GLU A 572 -2.30 -42.07 -4.21
C GLU A 572 -0.84 -41.98 -3.78
N VAL A 573 0.02 -42.69 -4.47
CA VAL A 573 1.47 -42.67 -4.24
C VAL A 573 2.17 -42.16 -5.50
N CYS A 574 3.16 -41.31 -5.30
CA CYS A 574 4.07 -40.84 -6.33
C CYS A 574 5.52 -41.06 -5.87
N GLN A 575 6.27 -41.88 -6.58
CA GLN A 575 7.69 -42.05 -6.37
C GLN A 575 8.46 -41.29 -7.44
N ILE A 576 9.35 -40.40 -7.01
CA ILE A 576 10.22 -39.62 -7.88
C ILE A 576 11.68 -39.98 -7.62
N SER A 577 12.42 -40.31 -8.67
CA SER A 577 13.82 -40.72 -8.60
C SER A 577 14.64 -39.92 -9.56
N LEU A 578 15.68 -39.25 -9.01
CA LEU A 578 16.75 -38.58 -9.77
C LEU A 578 17.96 -39.53 -9.80
N ASP A 579 18.50 -39.75 -10.97
CA ASP A 579 19.77 -40.44 -11.18
C ASP A 579 20.56 -39.71 -12.28
N ARG A 580 21.48 -38.83 -11.84
CA ARG A 580 22.29 -37.96 -12.69
C ARG A 580 21.44 -37.16 -13.68
N GLN A 581 21.42 -37.54 -14.96
CA GLN A 581 20.66 -36.91 -16.05
C GLN A 581 19.28 -37.51 -16.26
N ARG A 582 18.87 -38.49 -15.45
CA ARG A 582 17.58 -39.21 -15.59
C ARG A 582 16.65 -38.87 -14.43
N LEU A 583 15.41 -38.55 -14.78
CA LEU A 583 14.30 -38.39 -13.85
C LEU A 583 13.26 -39.47 -14.15
N LYS A 584 12.89 -40.26 -13.12
CA LYS A 584 11.89 -41.32 -13.22
C LYS A 584 10.76 -41.02 -12.24
N LEU A 585 9.54 -40.96 -12.74
CA LEU A 585 8.34 -40.82 -11.95
C LEU A 585 7.53 -42.12 -12.02
N ARG A 586 6.95 -42.53 -10.88
CA ARG A 586 6.01 -43.64 -10.76
C ARG A 586 4.84 -43.16 -9.91
N TRP A 587 3.63 -43.24 -10.43
CA TRP A 587 2.46 -42.76 -9.71
C TRP A 587 1.22 -43.61 -9.96
N GLY A 588 0.31 -43.63 -8.99
CA GLY A 588 -0.97 -44.33 -9.05
C GLY A 588 -1.50 -44.68 -7.66
N PRO A 589 -2.65 -45.40 -7.60
CA PRO A 589 -3.21 -45.87 -6.35
C PRO A 589 -2.28 -46.85 -5.64
N ARG A 590 -2.19 -46.72 -4.28
CA ARG A 590 -1.39 -47.63 -3.47
C ARG A 590 -1.90 -49.06 -3.58
N GLY A 591 -0.99 -50.01 -3.85
CA GLY A 591 -1.33 -51.44 -4.03
C GLY A 591 -1.72 -51.85 -5.44
N GLN A 592 -1.71 -50.93 -6.40
CA GLN A 592 -1.95 -51.22 -7.82
C GLN A 592 -0.69 -50.95 -8.67
N GLY A 593 -0.72 -51.34 -9.93
CA GLY A 593 0.36 -51.11 -10.89
C GLY A 593 0.58 -49.61 -11.11
N LEU A 594 1.77 -49.08 -10.79
CA LEU A 594 2.10 -47.66 -10.96
C LEU A 594 2.41 -47.33 -12.41
N ARG A 595 1.90 -46.22 -12.91
CA ARG A 595 2.31 -45.62 -14.17
C ARG A 595 3.75 -45.15 -14.07
N VAL A 596 4.53 -45.26 -15.16
CA VAL A 596 5.95 -44.90 -15.17
C VAL A 596 6.23 -43.90 -16.27
N GLN A 597 6.96 -42.84 -15.95
CA GLN A 597 7.52 -41.90 -16.91
C GLN A 597 9.02 -41.76 -16.64
N SER A 598 9.84 -41.77 -17.71
CA SER A 598 11.27 -41.55 -17.61
C SER A 598 11.67 -40.42 -18.54
N LEU A 599 12.38 -39.44 -18.03
CA LEU A 599 12.89 -38.27 -18.74
C LEU A 599 14.41 -38.30 -18.69
N VAL A 600 15.07 -37.91 -19.78
CA VAL A 600 16.52 -37.76 -19.86
C VAL A 600 16.83 -36.31 -20.24
N PHE A 601 17.72 -35.70 -19.55
CA PHE A 601 18.11 -34.29 -19.71
C PHE A 601 19.55 -34.16 -20.25
N ASN A 602 19.88 -33.03 -20.82
CA ASN A 602 21.21 -32.80 -21.40
C ASN A 602 22.30 -32.59 -20.33
N SER A 603 21.91 -32.16 -19.11
CA SER A 603 22.84 -31.96 -18.01
C SER A 603 22.28 -32.44 -16.67
N VAL A 604 23.16 -32.71 -15.72
CA VAL A 604 22.81 -33.04 -14.33
C VAL A 604 22.07 -31.87 -13.66
N ALA A 605 22.43 -30.62 -14.00
CA ALA A 605 21.81 -29.43 -13.44
C ALA A 605 20.35 -29.30 -13.89
N GLU A 606 20.05 -29.56 -15.18
CA GLU A 606 18.67 -29.56 -15.70
C GLU A 606 17.82 -30.67 -15.09
N ALA A 607 18.36 -31.89 -15.01
CA ALA A 607 17.63 -33.01 -14.40
C ALA A 607 17.32 -32.74 -12.94
N ARG A 608 18.24 -32.15 -12.20
CA ARG A 608 18.07 -31.74 -10.80
C ARG A 608 17.02 -30.63 -10.66
N ALA A 609 17.06 -29.61 -11.53
CA ALA A 609 16.05 -28.55 -11.53
C ALA A 609 14.65 -29.12 -11.76
N ALA A 610 14.48 -29.98 -12.78
CA ALA A 610 13.21 -30.66 -13.08
C ALA A 610 12.75 -31.60 -11.94
N TYR A 611 13.68 -32.26 -11.25
CA TYR A 611 13.38 -33.07 -10.08
C TYR A 611 12.78 -32.23 -8.95
N PHE A 612 13.39 -31.11 -8.58
CA PHE A 612 12.88 -30.27 -7.51
C PHE A 612 11.61 -29.54 -7.89
N GLU A 613 11.45 -29.12 -9.14
CA GLU A 613 10.20 -28.57 -9.65
C GLU A 613 9.03 -29.57 -9.46
N ARG A 614 9.27 -30.85 -9.78
CA ARG A 614 8.27 -31.90 -9.55
C ARG A 614 8.01 -32.18 -8.07
N VAL A 615 9.02 -32.13 -7.24
CA VAL A 615 8.88 -32.24 -5.78
C VAL A 615 8.01 -31.11 -5.24
N ASP A 616 8.31 -29.86 -5.64
CA ASP A 616 7.55 -28.69 -5.22
C ASP A 616 6.08 -28.74 -5.72
N GLU A 617 5.84 -29.26 -6.97
CA GLU A 617 4.49 -29.50 -7.49
C GLU A 617 3.72 -30.55 -6.66
N LEU A 618 4.37 -31.66 -6.26
CA LEU A 618 3.74 -32.70 -5.45
C LEU A 618 3.36 -32.16 -4.07
N GLU A 619 4.27 -31.44 -3.42
CA GLU A 619 4.03 -30.80 -2.13
C GLU A 619 2.90 -29.77 -2.23
N ALA A 620 2.86 -28.95 -3.27
CA ALA A 620 1.79 -27.98 -3.53
C ALA A 620 0.41 -28.65 -3.76
N ARG A 621 0.38 -29.88 -4.31
CA ARG A 621 -0.84 -30.69 -4.49
C ARG A 621 -1.26 -31.46 -3.23
N GLY A 622 -0.57 -31.26 -2.11
CA GLY A 622 -0.88 -31.88 -0.82
C GLY A 622 -0.33 -33.29 -0.66
N TYR A 623 0.63 -33.71 -1.47
CA TYR A 623 1.36 -34.96 -1.24
C TYR A 623 2.36 -34.78 -0.10
N LEU A 624 2.41 -35.72 0.79
CA LEU A 624 3.34 -35.76 1.93
C LEU A 624 4.52 -36.68 1.63
N ASP A 625 5.73 -36.26 2.02
CA ASP A 625 6.92 -37.10 1.91
C ASP A 625 6.81 -38.30 2.84
N GLY A 626 6.68 -39.48 2.27
CA GLY A 626 6.59 -40.77 2.98
C GLY A 626 7.95 -41.49 3.12
N THR A 627 9.05 -40.82 2.74
CA THR A 627 10.42 -41.42 2.81
C THR A 627 10.96 -41.52 4.26
N ALA A 628 10.31 -40.87 5.21
CA ALA A 628 10.71 -40.78 6.61
C ALA A 628 9.93 -41.74 7.52
N GLY A 629 9.30 -42.80 6.99
CA GLY A 629 8.60 -43.84 7.75
C GLY A 629 9.32 -45.16 7.69
#